data_e624f5e9f78785ada3af6185ec37e8c5
#
_entry.id   e624f5e9f78785ada3af6185ec37e8c5
#
_cell.length_a   1.000
_cell.length_b   1.000
_cell.length_c   1.000
_cell.angle_alpha   90.00
_cell.angle_beta   90.00
_cell.angle_gamma   90.00
#
_symmetry.space_group_name_H-M   'P 1'
#
loop_
_entity.id
_entity.type
_entity.pdbx_description
1 polymer ?
#
loop_
_entity_poly.entity_id
_entity_poly.type
_entity_poly.pdbx_seq_one_letter_code
_entity_poly.pdbx_strand_id
1 'polypeptide(L)'
;MEIILFLTMMVMITYVFSGYLYRVALVQSSRVDLIFTRFENMCFKIIGTDLEHMSAKTYVKHFLAFNGFMGFITFVLLIVQQWLFLNPNHNLNQSIDLAFNTAISFLTNSNLQHYNGESDVTYLTQMIVMTYLMFTSSASGYAVCIAMLRRLTGLTNIIGNFYQDI
;
A
#
# COMPACT_ATOMS: atom_id res chain seq x y z
N MET A 1 3.23 -35.42 4.39
CA MET A 1 3.60 -34.78 5.67
C MET A 1 3.72 -33.26 5.52
N GLU A 2 4.36 -32.76 4.48
CA GLU A 2 4.55 -31.32 4.21
C GLU A 2 3.25 -30.52 4.06
N ILE A 3 2.27 -31.05 3.34
CA ILE A 3 0.95 -30.41 3.16
C ILE A 3 0.24 -30.21 4.49
N ILE A 4 0.27 -31.23 5.37
CA ILE A 4 -0.38 -31.14 6.70
C ILE A 4 0.35 -30.10 7.56
N LEU A 5 1.69 -30.09 7.52
CA LEU A 5 2.49 -29.10 8.23
C LEU A 5 2.18 -27.69 7.74
N PHE A 6 2.12 -27.49 6.42
CA PHE A 6 1.78 -26.21 5.79
C PHE A 6 0.38 -25.74 6.22
N LEU A 7 -0.63 -26.60 6.12
CA LEU A 7 -2.00 -26.25 6.52
C LEU A 7 -2.10 -25.93 8.02
N THR A 8 -1.42 -26.68 8.87
CA THR A 8 -1.39 -26.41 10.31
C THR A 8 -0.75 -25.07 10.60
N MET A 9 0.37 -24.76 9.95
CA MET A 9 1.05 -23.47 10.09
C MET A 9 0.17 -22.31 9.61
N MET A 10 -0.54 -22.47 8.48
CA MET A 10 -1.49 -21.48 7.97
C MET A 10 -2.64 -21.22 8.97
N VAL A 11 -3.21 -22.27 9.55
CA VAL A 11 -4.29 -22.12 10.56
C VAL A 11 -3.77 -21.40 11.81
N MET A 12 -2.57 -21.75 12.31
CA MET A 12 -1.97 -21.07 13.45
C MET A 12 -1.71 -19.59 13.19
N ILE A 13 -1.13 -19.27 12.04
CA ILE A 13 -0.88 -17.87 11.63
C ILE A 13 -2.20 -17.12 11.53
N THR A 14 -3.20 -17.69 10.87
CA THR A 14 -4.52 -17.08 10.72
C THR A 14 -5.17 -16.80 12.09
N TYR A 15 -5.07 -17.71 13.03
CA TYR A 15 -5.60 -17.53 14.39
C TYR A 15 -4.96 -16.33 15.11
N VAL A 16 -3.63 -16.21 15.05
CA VAL A 16 -2.89 -15.11 15.67
C VAL A 16 -3.24 -13.77 14.99
N PHE A 17 -3.25 -13.76 13.66
CA PHE A 17 -3.54 -12.54 12.89
C PHE A 17 -4.99 -12.08 13.01
N SER A 18 -5.96 -13.01 13.11
CA SER A 18 -7.38 -12.65 13.21
C SER A 18 -7.67 -11.79 14.43
N GLY A 19 -7.04 -12.08 15.57
CA GLY A 19 -7.17 -11.29 16.79
C GLY A 19 -6.60 -9.87 16.64
N TYR A 20 -5.49 -9.72 15.92
CA TYR A 20 -4.92 -8.42 15.59
C TYR A 20 -5.83 -7.62 14.65
N LEU A 21 -6.23 -8.22 13.52
CA LEU A 21 -7.12 -7.60 12.54
C LEU A 21 -8.47 -7.17 13.13
N TYR A 22 -9.01 -7.96 14.04
CA TYR A 22 -10.24 -7.62 14.76
C TYR A 22 -10.08 -6.33 15.60
N ARG A 23 -8.95 -6.18 16.31
CA ARG A 23 -8.67 -4.96 17.07
C ARG A 23 -8.48 -3.75 16.17
N VAL A 24 -7.75 -3.90 15.08
CA VAL A 24 -7.59 -2.83 14.06
C VAL A 24 -8.96 -2.42 13.51
N ALA A 25 -9.81 -3.38 13.17
CA ALA A 25 -11.14 -3.10 12.67
C ALA A 25 -12.01 -2.30 13.67
N LEU A 26 -11.87 -2.56 14.96
CA LEU A 26 -12.58 -1.85 16.02
C LEU A 26 -11.90 -0.55 16.50
N VAL A 27 -10.80 -0.13 15.85
CA VAL A 27 -9.99 1.05 16.25
C VAL A 27 -9.51 0.93 17.72
N GLN A 28 -9.16 -0.29 18.13
CA GLN A 28 -8.62 -0.56 19.47
C GLN A 28 -7.09 -0.61 19.42
N SER A 29 -6.45 0.04 20.39
CA SER A 29 -4.99 -0.01 20.50
C SER A 29 -4.47 -1.43 20.72
N SER A 30 -3.41 -1.79 20.01
CA SER A 30 -2.69 -3.05 20.13
C SER A 30 -1.33 -2.83 20.78
N ARG A 31 -0.72 -3.88 21.32
CA ARG A 31 0.66 -3.83 21.80
C ARG A 31 1.66 -3.54 20.68
N VAL A 32 1.30 -3.88 19.45
CA VAL A 32 2.11 -3.61 18.26
C VAL A 32 2.16 -2.10 17.99
N ASP A 33 1.06 -1.39 18.20
CA ASP A 33 0.97 0.06 18.00
C ASP A 33 1.96 0.82 18.90
N LEU A 34 2.19 0.33 20.11
CA LEU A 34 3.15 0.95 21.04
C LEU A 34 4.59 0.98 20.50
N ILE A 35 4.96 0.00 19.67
CA ILE A 35 6.28 -0.09 19.06
C ILE A 35 6.42 0.96 17.95
N PHE A 36 5.36 1.16 17.18
CA PHE A 36 5.37 2.03 16.01
C PHE A 36 4.91 3.46 16.29
N THR A 37 4.29 3.74 17.46
CA THR A 37 3.73 5.05 17.81
C THR A 37 4.70 6.22 17.60
N ARG A 38 5.99 6.03 17.88
CA ARG A 38 6.98 7.10 17.67
C ARG A 38 7.19 7.40 16.19
N PHE A 39 7.26 6.36 15.37
CA PHE A 39 7.43 6.49 13.92
C PHE A 39 6.17 7.08 13.28
N GLU A 40 5.00 6.59 13.67
CA GLU A 40 3.70 7.10 13.23
C GLU A 40 3.55 8.59 13.55
N ASN A 41 3.80 9.00 14.80
CA ASN A 41 3.73 10.41 15.20
C ASN A 41 4.68 11.31 14.40
N MET A 42 5.86 10.82 14.03
CA MET A 42 6.77 11.54 13.16
C MET A 42 6.20 11.69 11.75
N CYS A 43 5.64 10.62 11.18
CA CYS A 43 5.00 10.63 9.87
C CYS A 43 3.79 11.56 9.84
N PHE A 44 2.90 11.50 10.84
CA PHE A 44 1.74 12.40 10.95
C PHE A 44 2.13 13.87 11.06
N LYS A 45 3.21 14.15 11.77
CA LYS A 45 3.74 15.51 11.89
C LYS A 45 4.28 16.06 10.56
N ILE A 46 4.87 15.18 9.73
CA ILE A 46 5.35 15.54 8.39
C ILE A 46 4.19 15.74 7.42
N ILE A 47 3.17 14.88 7.49
CA ILE A 47 1.98 14.92 6.62
C ILE A 47 1.04 16.07 7.03
N GLY A 48 1.15 16.58 8.26
CA GLY A 48 0.29 17.66 8.76
C GLY A 48 -1.15 17.22 9.02
N THR A 49 -1.36 15.94 9.35
CA THR A 49 -2.67 15.38 9.69
C THR A 49 -2.77 15.12 11.18
N ASP A 50 -3.90 15.48 11.77
CA ASP A 50 -4.20 15.13 13.15
C ASP A 50 -4.63 13.66 13.26
N LEU A 51 -4.40 13.06 14.43
CA LEU A 51 -4.80 11.69 14.75
C LEU A 51 -6.33 11.53 14.89
N GLU A 52 -7.08 12.58 14.59
CA GLU A 52 -8.54 12.56 14.70
C GLU A 52 -9.20 11.67 13.65
N HIS A 53 -10.38 11.19 14.00
CA HIS A 53 -11.20 10.40 13.08
C HIS A 53 -11.67 11.23 11.91
N MET A 54 -11.47 10.71 10.72
CA MET A 54 -11.84 11.40 9.48
C MET A 54 -13.32 11.24 9.17
N SER A 55 -13.92 12.25 8.53
CA SER A 55 -15.20 12.08 7.86
C SER A 55 -15.01 11.18 6.62
N ALA A 56 -16.10 10.57 6.12
CA ALA A 56 -16.02 9.73 4.90
C ALA A 56 -15.44 10.48 3.71
N LYS A 57 -15.85 11.74 3.53
CA LYS A 57 -15.35 12.60 2.45
C LYS A 57 -13.85 12.89 2.60
N THR A 58 -13.40 13.16 3.83
CA THR A 58 -11.99 13.42 4.13
C THR A 58 -11.15 12.15 3.90
N TYR A 59 -11.63 11.00 4.36
CA TYR A 59 -10.97 9.71 4.17
C TYR A 59 -10.74 9.40 2.69
N VAL A 60 -11.79 9.51 1.86
CA VAL A 60 -11.70 9.30 0.41
C VAL A 60 -10.76 10.30 -0.25
N LYS A 61 -10.78 11.57 0.19
CA LYS A 61 -9.85 12.60 -0.34
C LYS A 61 -8.40 12.22 -0.06
N HIS A 62 -8.06 11.79 1.15
CA HIS A 62 -6.70 11.39 1.51
C HIS A 62 -6.28 10.11 0.78
N PHE A 63 -7.18 9.12 0.68
CA PHE A 63 -6.96 7.93 -0.12
C PHE A 63 -6.63 8.25 -1.58
N LEU A 64 -7.43 9.10 -2.24
CA LEU A 64 -7.20 9.49 -3.64
C LEU A 64 -5.93 10.33 -3.80
N ALA A 65 -5.65 11.26 -2.87
CA ALA A 65 -4.45 12.07 -2.91
C ALA A 65 -3.18 11.23 -2.75
N PHE A 66 -3.17 10.29 -1.79
CA PHE A 66 -2.05 9.38 -1.57
C PHE A 66 -1.78 8.50 -2.81
N ASN A 67 -2.82 7.83 -3.30
CA ASN A 67 -2.68 6.95 -4.46
C ASN A 67 -2.33 7.75 -5.73
N GLY A 68 -2.92 8.92 -5.94
CA GLY A 68 -2.60 9.81 -7.06
C GLY A 68 -1.14 10.28 -7.02
N PHE A 69 -0.62 10.64 -5.85
CA PHE A 69 0.77 11.02 -5.66
C PHE A 69 1.73 9.86 -5.95
N MET A 70 1.43 8.67 -5.43
CA MET A 70 2.22 7.47 -5.68
C MET A 70 2.22 7.07 -7.15
N GLY A 71 1.05 7.11 -7.80
CA GLY A 71 0.92 6.84 -9.22
C GLY A 71 1.69 7.84 -10.08
N PHE A 72 1.65 9.13 -9.71
CA PHE A 72 2.40 10.18 -10.41
C PHE A 72 3.92 9.98 -10.29
N ILE A 73 4.43 9.72 -9.10
CA ILE A 73 5.88 9.42 -8.91
C ILE A 73 6.29 8.21 -9.73
N THR A 74 5.48 7.14 -9.69
CA THR A 74 5.73 5.92 -10.47
C THR A 74 5.79 6.21 -11.95
N PHE A 75 4.82 6.93 -12.47
CA PHE A 75 4.79 7.33 -13.89
C PHE A 75 6.04 8.11 -14.27
N VAL A 76 6.42 9.10 -13.47
CA VAL A 76 7.63 9.91 -13.73
C VAL A 76 8.88 9.03 -13.71
N LEU A 77 9.04 8.15 -12.72
CA LEU A 77 10.21 7.27 -12.64
C LEU A 77 10.33 6.35 -13.87
N LEU A 78 9.23 5.83 -14.39
CA LEU A 78 9.21 4.96 -15.57
C LEU A 78 9.61 5.69 -16.86
N ILE A 79 9.19 6.95 -17.04
CA ILE A 79 9.53 7.74 -18.22
C ILE A 79 10.93 8.36 -18.19
N VAL A 80 11.61 8.35 -17.01
CA VAL A 80 12.98 8.87 -16.87
C VAL A 80 13.99 7.81 -16.47
N GLN A 81 13.60 6.53 -16.38
CA GLN A 81 14.40 5.45 -15.81
C GLN A 81 15.76 5.27 -16.48
N GLN A 82 15.89 5.61 -17.77
CA GLN A 82 17.14 5.49 -18.52
C GLN A 82 18.27 6.34 -17.92
N TRP A 83 17.94 7.49 -17.33
CA TRP A 83 18.91 8.43 -16.76
C TRP A 83 19.15 8.23 -15.26
N LEU A 84 18.42 7.30 -14.65
CA LEU A 84 18.56 7.02 -13.23
C LEU A 84 19.73 6.04 -12.97
N PHE A 85 20.22 6.07 -11.74
CA PHE A 85 21.23 5.10 -11.29
C PHE A 85 20.63 3.69 -11.16
N LEU A 86 21.47 2.67 -11.02
CA LEU A 86 21.10 1.25 -11.00
C LEU A 86 20.47 0.76 -12.32
N ASN A 87 20.99 1.25 -13.43
CA ASN A 87 20.65 0.81 -14.79
C ASN A 87 21.87 0.18 -15.50
N PRO A 88 22.40 -0.96 -15.02
CA PRO A 88 23.60 -1.58 -15.63
C PRO A 88 23.36 -2.12 -17.04
N ASN A 89 22.10 -2.45 -17.35
CA ASN A 89 21.71 -2.98 -18.66
C ASN A 89 21.42 -1.90 -19.70
N HIS A 90 21.54 -0.60 -19.34
CA HIS A 90 21.19 0.53 -20.20
C HIS A 90 19.75 0.48 -20.75
N ASN A 91 18.80 0.01 -19.92
CA ASN A 91 17.40 -0.05 -20.29
C ASN A 91 16.87 1.34 -20.62
N LEU A 92 16.08 1.43 -21.68
CA LEU A 92 15.51 2.67 -22.17
C LEU A 92 14.33 3.12 -21.32
N ASN A 93 13.92 4.38 -21.52
CA ASN A 93 12.69 4.90 -20.95
C ASN A 93 11.48 4.12 -21.49
N GLN A 94 10.46 3.92 -20.65
CA GLN A 94 9.19 3.43 -21.14
C GLN A 94 8.47 4.50 -21.97
N SER A 95 7.69 4.06 -22.98
CA SER A 95 6.79 4.98 -23.66
C SER A 95 5.73 5.53 -22.69
N ILE A 96 5.17 6.69 -22.98
CA ILE A 96 4.19 7.35 -22.11
C ILE A 96 2.99 6.43 -21.84
N ASP A 97 2.49 5.74 -22.86
CA ASP A 97 1.34 4.83 -22.76
C ASP A 97 1.67 3.63 -21.89
N LEU A 98 2.86 3.04 -22.06
CA LEU A 98 3.31 1.89 -21.28
C LEU A 98 3.56 2.29 -19.81
N ALA A 99 4.21 3.42 -19.58
CA ALA A 99 4.48 3.93 -18.24
C ALA A 99 3.19 4.25 -17.48
N PHE A 100 2.20 4.84 -18.16
CA PHE A 100 0.89 5.10 -17.58
C PHE A 100 0.16 3.80 -17.22
N ASN A 101 0.10 2.85 -18.15
CA ASN A 101 -0.52 1.56 -17.92
C ASN A 101 0.15 0.80 -16.76
N THR A 102 1.49 0.79 -16.73
CA THR A 102 2.26 0.16 -15.66
C THR A 102 1.98 0.83 -14.31
N ALA A 103 2.00 2.15 -14.24
CA ALA A 103 1.71 2.89 -13.01
C ALA A 103 0.32 2.58 -12.46
N ILE A 104 -0.71 2.63 -13.31
CA ILE A 104 -2.09 2.30 -12.91
C ILE A 104 -2.22 0.83 -12.50
N SER A 105 -1.58 -0.08 -13.23
CA SER A 105 -1.63 -1.51 -12.95
C SER A 105 -1.07 -1.85 -11.56
N PHE A 106 0.07 -1.28 -11.17
CA PHE A 106 0.63 -1.49 -9.83
C PHE A 106 -0.12 -0.72 -8.75
N LEU A 107 -0.64 0.48 -9.07
CA LEU A 107 -1.42 1.27 -8.14
C LEU A 107 -2.75 0.59 -7.76
N THR A 108 -3.39 -0.06 -8.71
CA THR A 108 -4.64 -0.81 -8.50
C THR A 108 -4.42 -2.25 -8.04
N ASN A 109 -3.17 -2.66 -7.83
CA ASN A 109 -2.77 -4.01 -7.45
C ASN A 109 -3.22 -5.11 -8.44
N SER A 110 -3.46 -4.75 -9.71
CA SER A 110 -3.77 -5.72 -10.76
C SER A 110 -2.51 -6.39 -11.33
N ASN A 111 -1.38 -5.73 -11.26
CA ASN A 111 -0.05 -6.22 -11.65
C ASN A 111 0.03 -6.77 -13.08
N LEU A 112 -0.76 -6.20 -13.99
CA LEU A 112 -0.72 -6.55 -15.41
C LEU A 112 0.54 -5.96 -16.04
N GLN A 113 1.38 -6.82 -16.61
CA GLN A 113 2.66 -6.43 -17.19
C GLN A 113 2.60 -6.54 -18.71
N HIS A 114 2.87 -5.45 -19.41
CA HIS A 114 3.00 -5.37 -20.86
C HIS A 114 4.46 -5.08 -21.29
N TYR A 115 5.41 -5.46 -20.46
CA TYR A 115 6.85 -5.28 -20.67
C TYR A 115 7.59 -6.51 -20.11
N ASN A 116 8.83 -6.68 -20.55
CA ASN A 116 9.72 -7.70 -19.99
C ASN A 116 10.48 -7.09 -18.78
N GLY A 117 10.30 -7.68 -17.59
CA GLY A 117 10.92 -7.20 -16.37
C GLY A 117 12.46 -7.19 -16.37
N GLU A 118 13.08 -8.04 -17.17
CA GLU A 118 14.54 -8.16 -17.25
C GLU A 118 15.18 -7.11 -18.17
N SER A 119 14.48 -6.73 -19.26
CA SER A 119 15.03 -5.85 -20.31
C SER A 119 14.45 -4.45 -20.34
N ASP A 120 13.23 -4.27 -19.80
CA ASP A 120 12.48 -3.02 -20.00
C ASP A 120 12.37 -2.16 -18.74
N VAL A 121 12.85 -2.67 -17.59
CA VAL A 121 12.80 -1.95 -16.31
C VAL A 121 14.16 -1.98 -15.61
N THR A 122 14.56 -0.84 -15.07
CA THR A 122 15.82 -0.74 -14.31
C THR A 122 15.68 -1.36 -12.92
N TYR A 123 16.80 -1.73 -12.29
CA TYR A 123 16.76 -2.24 -10.92
C TYR A 123 16.18 -1.22 -9.94
N LEU A 124 16.49 0.06 -10.12
CA LEU A 124 15.90 1.11 -9.29
C LEU A 124 14.38 1.14 -9.41
N THR A 125 13.87 1.07 -10.64
CA THR A 125 12.41 1.08 -10.89
C THR A 125 11.75 -0.17 -10.30
N GLN A 126 12.38 -1.35 -10.43
CA GLN A 126 11.87 -2.57 -9.80
C GLN A 126 11.81 -2.46 -8.27
N MET A 127 12.86 -1.93 -7.64
CA MET A 127 12.95 -1.80 -6.19
C MET A 127 11.96 -0.75 -5.65
N ILE A 128 11.97 0.45 -6.22
CA ILE A 128 11.18 1.58 -5.68
C ILE A 128 9.74 1.53 -6.17
N VAL A 129 9.52 1.28 -7.46
CA VAL A 129 8.17 1.33 -8.04
C VAL A 129 7.43 0.04 -7.78
N MET A 130 7.94 -1.07 -8.27
CA MET A 130 7.19 -2.32 -8.25
C MET A 130 7.07 -2.89 -6.85
N THR A 131 8.18 -3.07 -6.15
CA THR A 131 8.16 -3.65 -4.80
C THR A 131 7.37 -2.76 -3.84
N TYR A 132 7.64 -1.45 -3.82
CA TYR A 132 6.95 -0.54 -2.91
C TYR A 132 5.46 -0.44 -3.20
N LEU A 133 5.06 -0.31 -4.47
CA LEU A 133 3.64 -0.24 -4.84
C LEU A 133 2.88 -1.53 -4.57
N MET A 134 3.50 -2.69 -4.71
CA MET A 134 2.85 -3.95 -4.35
C MET A 134 2.42 -3.98 -2.88
N PHE A 135 3.23 -3.41 -1.98
CA PHE A 135 2.88 -3.30 -0.57
C PHE A 135 1.86 -2.17 -0.31
N THR A 136 2.13 -0.97 -0.81
CA THR A 136 1.30 0.20 -0.51
C THR A 136 -0.07 0.16 -1.17
N SER A 137 -0.20 -0.39 -2.38
CA SER A 137 -1.51 -0.56 -3.02
C SER A 137 -2.37 -1.59 -2.30
N SER A 138 -1.76 -2.69 -1.86
CA SER A 138 -2.46 -3.72 -1.06
C SER A 138 -2.90 -3.17 0.30
N ALA A 139 -2.03 -2.44 0.99
CA ALA A 139 -2.34 -1.78 2.27
C ALA A 139 -3.43 -0.72 2.10
N SER A 140 -3.36 0.07 1.04
CA SER A 140 -4.37 1.08 0.68
C SER A 140 -5.75 0.46 0.41
N GLY A 141 -5.79 -0.66 -0.32
CA GLY A 141 -7.01 -1.42 -0.55
C GLY A 141 -7.60 -2.02 0.73
N TYR A 142 -6.73 -2.54 1.60
CA TYR A 142 -7.11 -3.04 2.90
C TYR A 142 -7.69 -1.94 3.80
N ALA A 143 -7.08 -0.77 3.85
CA ALA A 143 -7.56 0.38 4.61
C ALA A 143 -8.98 0.78 4.21
N VAL A 144 -9.26 0.86 2.91
CA VAL A 144 -10.62 1.14 2.40
C VAL A 144 -11.60 0.02 2.78
N CYS A 145 -11.19 -1.25 2.66
CA CYS A 145 -12.01 -2.39 3.04
C CYS A 145 -12.42 -2.32 4.53
N ILE A 146 -11.48 -2.05 5.43
CA ILE A 146 -11.74 -1.91 6.86
C ILE A 146 -12.68 -0.71 7.15
N ALA A 147 -12.45 0.43 6.50
CA ALA A 147 -13.31 1.60 6.65
C ALA A 147 -14.76 1.31 6.21
N MET A 148 -14.94 0.57 5.11
CA MET A 148 -16.25 0.11 4.65
C MET A 148 -16.89 -0.88 5.63
N LEU A 149 -16.13 -1.87 6.11
CA LEU A 149 -16.64 -2.85 7.08
C LEU A 149 -17.09 -2.18 8.38
N ARG A 150 -16.35 -1.20 8.91
CA ARG A 150 -16.76 -0.42 10.08
C ARG A 150 -18.13 0.22 9.89
N ARG A 151 -18.40 0.73 8.69
CA ARG A 151 -19.69 1.39 8.39
C ARG A 151 -20.82 0.39 8.15
N LEU A 152 -20.56 -0.71 7.47
CA LEU A 152 -21.57 -1.72 7.13
C LEU A 152 -22.02 -2.52 8.36
N THR A 153 -21.10 -2.85 9.25
CA THR A 153 -21.40 -3.64 10.45
C THR A 153 -22.04 -2.82 11.56
N GLY A 154 -21.91 -1.48 11.52
CA GLY A 154 -22.38 -0.61 12.59
C GLY A 154 -21.70 -0.83 13.95
N LEU A 155 -20.62 -1.62 13.99
CA LEU A 155 -19.87 -1.89 15.22
C LEU A 155 -19.16 -0.64 15.77
N THR A 156 -18.86 0.30 14.89
CA THR A 156 -18.33 1.61 15.26
C THR A 156 -19.01 2.71 14.47
N ASN A 157 -19.27 3.85 15.10
CA ASN A 157 -19.76 5.04 14.40
C ASN A 157 -18.66 5.82 13.68
N ILE A 158 -17.43 5.31 13.71
CA ILE A 158 -16.22 5.95 13.28
C ILE A 158 -15.70 5.24 12.01
N ILE A 159 -15.28 5.99 11.01
CA ILE A 159 -14.65 5.42 9.81
C ILE A 159 -13.19 5.06 10.09
N GLY A 160 -12.52 5.83 10.93
CA GLY A 160 -11.09 5.72 11.21
C GLY A 160 -10.29 6.86 10.58
N ASN A 161 -9.00 6.68 10.49
CA ASN A 161 -8.07 7.59 9.83
C ASN A 161 -7.30 6.81 8.77
N PHE A 162 -7.30 7.28 7.52
CA PHE A 162 -6.67 6.60 6.39
C PHE A 162 -5.19 6.27 6.64
N TYR A 163 -4.45 7.20 7.24
CA TYR A 163 -3.03 7.01 7.51
C TYR A 163 -2.72 6.11 8.71
N GLN A 164 -3.70 5.84 9.55
CA GLN A 164 -3.59 4.80 10.59
C GLN A 164 -3.98 3.42 10.07
N ASP A 165 -4.86 3.38 9.07
CA ASP A 165 -5.37 2.14 8.51
C ASP A 165 -4.43 1.55 7.45
N ILE A 166 -3.57 2.36 6.80
CA ILE A 166 -2.59 1.95 5.78
C ILE A 166 -1.26 1.56 6.42
#